data_5584262754c47cffb5c8c7d2eb012776
#
_entry.id   5584262754c47cffb5c8c7d2eb012776
#
_cell.length_a   1.000
_cell.length_b   1.000
_cell.length_c   1.000
_cell.angle_alpha   90.00
_cell.angle_beta   90.00
_cell.angle_gamma   90.00
#
_symmetry.space_group_name_H-M   'P 1'
#
loop_
_entity.id
_entity.type
_entity.pdbx_description
1 polymer ?
#
loop_
_entity_poly.entity_id
_entity_poly.type
_entity_poly.pdbx_seq_one_letter_code
_entity_poly.pdbx_strand_id
1 'polypeptide(L)'
;MDCREARAVVSGTLQRAVSRVSGDNIISPFRGIRYQAAESRDLSTRIAPPYDVISESLSAELRAGDPHNFVRVELPEAHEADTEEANRYTRAAATLQNWLSRGVLIRDEGASFYILEQEFSLEGRSWRRRGVFALVRLPEKGERYVLSHEGTLAAPKADRLRLLQACQTMTSPILMIAEDSGQQLAGLLGRTHGEPAATAQDSDGVMHRLWARQEADYLGAIREAVGPGPLFIADGHHRFETAVTCRDGMRRMLPQAAPEAAFNYALALIASAGDEALRILPTHRLICGLGKAGVARMKEAMRARFEVEERPLADAGEVQLSSPEPGRHVLGAYCGDARYYVLRAGEELTPAGASAVASLDVSVLHDHLIDPVLATLHRQPKLTYVTDESQAMAAVDRGECGFAFFLRPTRVSEVLAVARAGDRMPGKSTYFYPKAPAGLVISDASAEPI
;
A
#
# COMPACT_ATOMS: atom_id res chain seq x y z
N MET A 1 50.59 12.21 7.37
CA MET A 1 49.28 11.76 7.85
C MET A 1 48.52 11.27 6.62
N ASP A 2 48.35 9.98 6.56
CA ASP A 2 48.06 9.19 5.36
C ASP A 2 46.58 9.23 5.01
N CYS A 3 46.26 9.45 3.72
CA CYS A 3 44.93 9.54 3.16
C CYS A 3 44.13 8.20 3.23
N ARG A 4 44.69 7.17 3.85
CA ARG A 4 44.02 5.86 4.03
C ARG A 4 43.19 5.75 5.32
N GLU A 5 43.49 6.54 6.34
CA GLU A 5 42.73 6.50 7.60
C GLU A 5 41.43 7.30 7.56
N ALA A 6 41.30 8.27 6.67
CA ALA A 6 40.04 9.05 6.52
C ALA A 6 38.92 8.29 5.81
N ARG A 7 39.23 7.22 5.07
CA ARG A 7 38.21 6.38 4.42
C ARG A 7 37.59 5.30 5.31
N ALA A 8 38.24 4.93 6.39
CA ALA A 8 37.73 3.90 7.31
C ALA A 8 36.74 4.46 8.33
N VAL A 9 36.76 5.77 8.63
CA VAL A 9 35.87 6.40 9.61
C VAL A 9 34.51 6.75 9.02
N VAL A 10 34.40 7.00 7.72
CA VAL A 10 33.12 7.33 7.05
C VAL A 10 32.29 6.08 6.74
N SER A 11 32.93 4.90 6.62
CA SER A 11 32.21 3.63 6.39
C SER A 11 31.66 2.98 7.68
N GLY A 12 32.09 3.40 8.85
CA GLY A 12 31.72 2.81 10.14
C GLY A 12 30.49 3.40 10.82
N THR A 13 29.96 4.52 10.33
CA THR A 13 28.90 5.26 11.06
C THR A 13 27.50 5.08 10.43
N LEU A 14 27.37 4.37 9.32
CA LEU A 14 26.09 4.12 8.63
C LEU A 14 25.53 2.70 8.83
N GLN A 15 26.25 1.82 9.51
CA GLN A 15 25.69 0.55 10.01
C GLN A 15 25.20 0.72 11.46
N ARG A 16 24.24 1.60 11.72
CA ARG A 16 23.42 1.45 12.93
C ARG A 16 22.63 0.17 12.80
N ALA A 17 23.05 -0.80 13.61
CA ALA A 17 22.58 -2.14 13.70
C ALA A 17 21.05 -2.24 13.54
N VAL A 18 20.60 -2.91 12.48
CA VAL A 18 19.36 -3.67 12.53
C VAL A 18 19.60 -4.67 13.67
N SER A 19 18.93 -4.49 14.81
CA SER A 19 19.03 -5.43 15.91
C SER A 19 18.62 -6.79 15.36
N ARG A 20 19.56 -7.73 15.30
CA ARG A 20 19.28 -9.10 14.87
C ARG A 20 18.27 -9.66 15.85
N VAL A 21 17.09 -9.97 15.37
CA VAL A 21 16.10 -10.79 16.07
C VAL A 21 16.80 -12.13 16.30
N SER A 22 16.96 -12.52 17.55
CA SER A 22 17.55 -13.79 17.92
C SER A 22 16.64 -14.91 17.39
N GLY A 23 17.06 -15.61 16.34
CA GLY A 23 16.62 -16.96 15.97
C GLY A 23 15.16 -17.22 15.59
N ASP A 24 14.23 -16.30 15.83
CA ASP A 24 12.80 -16.53 15.66
C ASP A 24 12.33 -16.08 14.27
N ASN A 25 11.59 -16.96 13.60
CA ASN A 25 10.92 -16.63 12.34
C ASN A 25 9.94 -15.48 12.54
N ILE A 26 10.09 -14.41 11.76
CA ILE A 26 9.19 -13.24 11.82
C ILE A 26 7.84 -13.51 11.16
N ILE A 27 7.71 -14.60 10.39
CA ILE A 27 6.47 -15.01 9.72
C ILE A 27 6.02 -16.40 10.15
N SER A 28 4.70 -16.60 10.18
CA SER A 28 4.07 -17.87 10.50
C SER A 28 2.98 -18.24 9.51
N PRO A 29 2.85 -19.53 9.13
CA PRO A 29 1.65 -20.05 8.50
C PRO A 29 0.50 -19.99 9.49
N PHE A 30 -0.73 -19.98 9.02
CA PHE A 30 -1.91 -19.81 9.86
C PHE A 30 -3.11 -20.56 9.30
N ARG A 31 -4.12 -20.78 10.15
CA ARG A 31 -5.40 -21.34 9.75
C ARG A 31 -6.30 -20.22 9.21
N GLY A 32 -6.19 -19.95 7.89
CA GLY A 32 -6.94 -18.90 7.23
C GLY A 32 -8.44 -19.12 7.30
N ILE A 33 -9.17 -18.02 7.38
CA ILE A 33 -10.62 -18.00 7.22
C ILE A 33 -10.90 -17.56 5.78
N ARG A 34 -11.67 -18.34 5.02
CA ARG A 34 -11.96 -18.09 3.61
C ARG A 34 -13.33 -18.62 3.22
N TYR A 35 -13.82 -18.21 2.06
CA TYR A 35 -15.06 -18.74 1.52
C TYR A 35 -14.96 -20.24 1.26
N GLN A 36 -16.05 -20.97 1.54
CA GLN A 36 -16.12 -22.40 1.33
C GLN A 36 -16.14 -22.73 -0.17
N ALA A 37 -15.16 -23.52 -0.61
CA ALA A 37 -14.99 -23.87 -2.03
C ALA A 37 -16.07 -24.82 -2.57
N ALA A 38 -16.84 -25.49 -1.69
CA ALA A 38 -17.87 -26.44 -2.11
C ALA A 38 -19.03 -25.80 -2.91
N GLU A 39 -19.30 -24.50 -2.69
CA GLU A 39 -20.36 -23.78 -3.41
C GLU A 39 -19.85 -23.13 -4.70
N SER A 40 -18.66 -22.52 -4.66
CA SER A 40 -17.99 -21.96 -5.83
C SER A 40 -16.53 -21.69 -5.51
N ARG A 41 -15.64 -22.00 -6.44
CA ARG A 41 -14.24 -21.56 -6.39
C ARG A 41 -14.09 -20.15 -6.96
N ASP A 42 -15.05 -19.67 -7.73
CA ASP A 42 -15.05 -18.30 -8.26
C ASP A 42 -15.67 -17.35 -7.22
N LEU A 43 -14.85 -16.45 -6.73
CA LEU A 43 -15.19 -15.45 -5.72
C LEU A 43 -15.33 -14.04 -6.28
N SER A 44 -15.46 -13.88 -7.61
CA SER A 44 -15.49 -12.57 -8.28
C SER A 44 -16.56 -11.62 -7.72
N THR A 45 -17.73 -12.16 -7.32
CA THR A 45 -18.81 -11.36 -6.71
C THR A 45 -18.68 -11.21 -5.19
N ARG A 46 -17.71 -11.90 -4.55
CA ARG A 46 -17.60 -12.00 -3.09
C ARG A 46 -16.44 -11.21 -2.50
N ILE A 47 -15.36 -11.00 -3.26
CA ILE A 47 -14.23 -10.19 -2.80
C ILE A 47 -14.55 -8.69 -2.91
N ALA A 48 -13.76 -7.88 -2.20
CA ALA A 48 -13.82 -6.43 -2.28
C ALA A 48 -12.40 -5.84 -2.36
N PRO A 49 -12.20 -4.67 -2.97
CA PRO A 49 -10.97 -3.92 -2.81
C PRO A 49 -10.72 -3.54 -1.35
N PRO A 50 -9.53 -3.07 -0.98
CA PRO A 50 -9.31 -2.47 0.33
C PRO A 50 -10.19 -1.23 0.52
N TYR A 51 -10.59 -0.97 1.76
CA TYR A 51 -11.57 0.05 2.15
C TYR A 51 -11.26 1.47 1.59
N ASP A 52 -9.99 1.82 1.43
CA ASP A 52 -9.50 3.16 1.06
C ASP A 52 -9.60 3.48 -0.43
N VAL A 53 -9.93 2.48 -1.26
CA VAL A 53 -10.16 2.66 -2.70
C VAL A 53 -11.63 2.40 -3.10
N ILE A 54 -12.51 2.08 -2.15
CA ILE A 54 -13.93 1.84 -2.41
C ILE A 54 -14.68 3.18 -2.39
N SER A 55 -15.17 3.63 -3.55
CA SER A 55 -16.10 4.76 -3.64
C SER A 55 -17.50 4.38 -3.14
N GLU A 56 -18.34 5.38 -2.86
CA GLU A 56 -19.76 5.15 -2.48
C GLU A 56 -20.51 4.36 -3.57
N SER A 57 -20.30 4.71 -4.85
CA SER A 57 -20.92 4.01 -5.98
C SER A 57 -20.47 2.55 -6.07
N LEU A 58 -19.16 2.29 -5.94
CA LEU A 58 -18.62 0.92 -5.94
C LEU A 58 -19.12 0.13 -4.73
N SER A 59 -19.20 0.75 -3.55
CA SER A 59 -19.77 0.09 -2.36
C SER A 59 -21.20 -0.36 -2.58
N ALA A 60 -22.04 0.49 -3.18
CA ALA A 60 -23.43 0.16 -3.49
C ALA A 60 -23.51 -0.98 -4.52
N GLU A 61 -22.70 -0.96 -5.57
CA GLU A 61 -22.62 -2.01 -6.59
C GLU A 61 -22.23 -3.36 -5.99
N LEU A 62 -21.13 -3.41 -5.22
CA LEU A 62 -20.65 -4.63 -4.58
C LEU A 62 -21.71 -5.24 -3.63
N ARG A 63 -22.45 -4.39 -2.88
CA ARG A 63 -23.52 -4.83 -1.98
C ARG A 63 -24.73 -5.38 -2.72
N ALA A 64 -25.06 -4.80 -3.88
CA ALA A 64 -26.17 -5.25 -4.70
C ALA A 64 -25.84 -6.57 -5.45
N GLY A 65 -24.56 -6.78 -5.78
CA GLY A 65 -24.11 -7.91 -6.59
C GLY A 65 -24.20 -9.26 -5.87
N ASP A 66 -23.79 -9.32 -4.59
CA ASP A 66 -23.85 -10.58 -3.81
C ASP A 66 -24.13 -10.28 -2.33
N PRO A 67 -25.09 -10.98 -1.67
CA PRO A 67 -25.35 -10.82 -0.24
C PRO A 67 -24.16 -11.22 0.65
N HIS A 68 -23.23 -11.98 0.11
CA HIS A 68 -22.01 -12.38 0.80
C HIS A 68 -20.76 -11.62 0.30
N ASN A 69 -20.91 -10.49 -0.42
CA ASN A 69 -19.75 -9.68 -0.78
C ASN A 69 -19.07 -9.12 0.46
N PHE A 70 -17.74 -9.23 0.50
CA PHE A 70 -16.92 -8.90 1.66
C PHE A 70 -16.92 -7.40 2.02
N VAL A 71 -17.39 -6.53 1.11
CA VAL A 71 -17.57 -5.09 1.40
C VAL A 71 -18.44 -4.86 2.65
N ARG A 72 -19.37 -5.78 2.96
CA ARG A 72 -20.22 -5.70 4.16
C ARG A 72 -19.46 -5.77 5.47
N VAL A 73 -18.30 -6.40 5.45
CA VAL A 73 -17.37 -6.52 6.59
C VAL A 73 -16.23 -5.50 6.48
N GLU A 74 -15.62 -5.35 5.30
CA GLU A 74 -14.48 -4.46 5.09
C GLU A 74 -14.84 -2.98 5.20
N LEU A 75 -15.99 -2.57 4.67
CA LEU A 75 -16.50 -1.19 4.70
C LEU A 75 -17.98 -1.16 5.11
N PRO A 76 -18.30 -1.46 6.38
CA PRO A 76 -19.68 -1.50 6.83
C PRO A 76 -20.33 -0.12 6.81
N GLU A 77 -21.61 -0.08 6.39
CA GLU A 77 -22.38 1.16 6.29
C GLU A 77 -22.69 1.74 7.67
N ALA A 78 -22.56 3.07 7.78
CA ALA A 78 -23.06 3.83 8.92
C ALA A 78 -24.55 4.18 8.68
N HIS A 79 -25.35 4.13 9.73
CA HIS A 79 -26.74 4.54 9.72
C HIS A 79 -26.96 5.69 10.70
N GLU A 80 -27.91 6.56 10.44
CA GLU A 80 -28.26 7.66 11.34
C GLU A 80 -28.67 7.18 12.75
N ALA A 81 -29.23 5.97 12.84
CA ALA A 81 -29.64 5.34 14.09
C ALA A 81 -28.49 4.62 14.83
N ASP A 82 -27.22 4.72 14.37
CA ASP A 82 -26.11 4.05 15.03
C ASP A 82 -25.85 4.64 16.43
N THR A 83 -25.71 3.74 17.41
CA THR A 83 -25.35 4.04 18.79
C THR A 83 -23.97 3.49 19.14
N GLU A 84 -23.51 3.66 20.37
CA GLU A 84 -22.25 3.09 20.83
C GLU A 84 -22.30 1.53 20.83
N GLU A 85 -23.46 0.95 21.20
CA GLU A 85 -23.66 -0.50 21.30
C GLU A 85 -24.10 -1.15 19.98
N ALA A 86 -24.87 -0.42 19.14
CA ALA A 86 -25.42 -0.93 17.88
C ALA A 86 -25.02 -0.02 16.73
N ASN A 87 -23.91 -0.34 16.07
CA ASN A 87 -23.28 0.47 15.02
C ASN A 87 -22.74 -0.36 13.88
N ARG A 88 -22.16 0.29 12.90
CA ARG A 88 -21.59 -0.39 11.72
C ARG A 88 -20.58 -1.48 12.06
N TYR A 89 -19.75 -1.30 13.09
CA TYR A 89 -18.72 -2.28 13.46
C TYR A 89 -19.32 -3.52 14.12
N THR A 90 -20.30 -3.35 15.00
CA THR A 90 -21.03 -4.50 15.60
C THR A 90 -21.83 -5.26 14.55
N ARG A 91 -22.38 -4.56 13.53
CA ARG A 91 -23.01 -5.23 12.36
C ARG A 91 -22.02 -6.01 11.53
N ALA A 92 -20.81 -5.49 11.28
CA ALA A 92 -19.77 -6.21 10.56
C ALA A 92 -19.37 -7.49 11.32
N ALA A 93 -19.18 -7.40 12.65
CA ALA A 93 -18.88 -8.55 13.50
C ALA A 93 -19.98 -9.59 13.46
N ALA A 94 -21.24 -9.17 13.60
CA ALA A 94 -22.41 -10.07 13.51
C ALA A 94 -22.51 -10.74 12.12
N THR A 95 -22.23 -10.01 11.05
CA THR A 95 -22.18 -10.56 9.68
C THR A 95 -21.11 -11.63 9.55
N LEU A 96 -19.88 -11.36 10.03
CA LEU A 96 -18.77 -12.32 9.99
C LEU A 96 -19.10 -13.59 10.78
N GLN A 97 -19.63 -13.47 11.99
CA GLN A 97 -20.05 -14.60 12.82
C GLN A 97 -21.18 -15.40 12.16
N ASN A 98 -22.16 -14.72 11.55
CA ASN A 98 -23.24 -15.39 10.81
C ASN A 98 -22.66 -16.19 9.63
N TRP A 99 -21.73 -15.62 8.86
CA TRP A 99 -21.13 -16.35 7.73
C TRP A 99 -20.30 -17.56 8.19
N LEU A 100 -19.58 -17.45 9.30
CA LEU A 100 -18.85 -18.58 9.89
C LEU A 100 -19.84 -19.67 10.38
N SER A 101 -20.88 -19.30 11.12
CA SER A 101 -21.84 -20.28 11.68
C SER A 101 -22.67 -21.01 10.60
N ARG A 102 -22.87 -20.36 9.46
CA ARG A 102 -23.59 -20.93 8.31
C ARG A 102 -22.70 -21.64 7.29
N GLY A 103 -21.37 -21.64 7.51
CA GLY A 103 -20.42 -22.27 6.60
C GLY A 103 -20.19 -21.51 5.29
N VAL A 104 -20.62 -20.24 5.17
CA VAL A 104 -20.24 -19.37 4.06
C VAL A 104 -18.74 -19.10 4.09
N LEU A 105 -18.23 -18.79 5.27
CA LEU A 105 -16.81 -18.77 5.56
C LEU A 105 -16.44 -19.98 6.42
N ILE A 106 -15.29 -20.55 6.18
CA ILE A 106 -14.72 -21.65 6.94
C ILE A 106 -13.31 -21.30 7.40
N ARG A 107 -12.93 -21.85 8.56
CA ARG A 107 -11.54 -21.83 9.02
C ARG A 107 -10.87 -23.11 8.54
N ASP A 108 -9.72 -23.00 7.89
CA ASP A 108 -8.96 -24.16 7.45
C ASP A 108 -8.49 -25.02 8.64
N GLU A 109 -8.42 -26.33 8.45
CA GLU A 109 -8.04 -27.27 9.51
C GLU A 109 -6.56 -27.16 9.86
N GLY A 110 -5.69 -27.00 8.86
CA GLY A 110 -4.25 -26.93 8.99
C GLY A 110 -3.68 -25.52 8.75
N ALA A 111 -2.60 -25.19 9.46
CA ALA A 111 -1.86 -23.98 9.22
C ALA A 111 -1.19 -23.99 7.83
N SER A 112 -1.39 -22.95 7.06
CA SER A 112 -0.94 -22.83 5.67
C SER A 112 -0.25 -21.50 5.42
N PHE A 113 0.65 -21.45 4.44
CA PHE A 113 0.88 -20.27 3.66
C PHE A 113 -0.04 -20.27 2.45
N TYR A 114 -0.61 -19.12 2.11
CA TYR A 114 -1.48 -18.99 0.95
C TYR A 114 -0.77 -18.18 -0.13
N ILE A 115 -0.59 -18.78 -1.29
CA ILE A 115 0.06 -18.12 -2.41
C ILE A 115 -1.00 -17.44 -3.26
N LEU A 116 -0.88 -16.13 -3.44
CA LEU A 116 -1.73 -15.34 -4.32
C LEU A 116 -0.96 -15.05 -5.61
N GLU A 117 -1.55 -15.37 -6.74
CA GLU A 117 -1.15 -14.87 -8.04
C GLU A 117 -2.19 -13.85 -8.52
N GLN A 118 -1.70 -12.70 -8.99
CA GLN A 118 -2.50 -11.63 -9.57
C GLN A 118 -2.04 -11.39 -11.01
N GLU A 119 -2.89 -11.70 -11.97
CA GLU A 119 -2.63 -11.46 -13.38
C GLU A 119 -3.41 -10.23 -13.86
N PHE A 120 -2.71 -9.28 -14.45
CA PHE A 120 -3.26 -7.99 -14.85
C PHE A 120 -2.57 -7.44 -16.09
N SER A 121 -3.25 -6.53 -16.79
CA SER A 121 -2.70 -5.79 -17.92
C SER A 121 -2.34 -4.38 -17.52
N LEU A 122 -1.15 -3.93 -17.88
CA LEU A 122 -0.69 -2.56 -17.66
C LEU A 122 0.18 -2.14 -18.86
N GLU A 123 -0.11 -0.98 -19.46
CA GLU A 123 0.62 -0.44 -20.62
C GLU A 123 0.70 -1.42 -21.79
N GLY A 124 -0.39 -2.16 -22.05
CA GLY A 124 -0.47 -3.14 -23.13
C GLY A 124 0.30 -4.43 -22.90
N ARG A 125 0.84 -4.65 -21.71
CA ARG A 125 1.54 -5.87 -21.31
C ARG A 125 0.78 -6.61 -20.23
N SER A 126 0.83 -7.95 -20.27
CA SER A 126 0.34 -8.79 -19.18
C SER A 126 1.45 -8.99 -18.15
N TRP A 127 1.09 -8.84 -16.90
CA TRP A 127 1.94 -8.99 -15.72
C TRP A 127 1.36 -10.04 -14.79
N ARG A 128 2.24 -10.71 -14.04
CA ARG A 128 1.83 -11.73 -13.09
C ARG A 128 2.62 -11.59 -11.80
N ARG A 129 2.03 -10.87 -10.82
CA ARG A 129 2.59 -10.70 -9.49
C ARG A 129 2.22 -11.86 -8.59
N ARG A 130 3.19 -12.33 -7.78
CA ARG A 130 2.94 -13.34 -6.75
C ARG A 130 3.32 -12.82 -5.38
N GLY A 131 2.58 -13.29 -4.38
CA GLY A 131 2.85 -13.01 -2.97
C GLY A 131 2.35 -14.15 -2.09
N VAL A 132 2.84 -14.19 -0.87
CA VAL A 132 2.42 -15.15 0.15
C VAL A 132 1.67 -14.46 1.27
N PHE A 133 0.45 -14.93 1.58
CA PHE A 133 -0.20 -14.56 2.82
C PHE A 133 0.47 -15.30 3.98
N ALA A 134 0.85 -14.54 4.97
CA ALA A 134 1.47 -15.00 6.20
C ALA A 134 1.02 -14.13 7.37
N LEU A 135 1.14 -14.63 8.58
CA LEU A 135 1.10 -13.82 9.77
C LEU A 135 2.50 -13.29 10.05
N VAL A 136 2.62 -11.98 10.17
CA VAL A 136 3.87 -11.30 10.55
C VAL A 136 3.79 -10.93 12.01
N ARG A 137 4.74 -11.39 12.84
CA ARG A 137 4.84 -10.99 14.24
C ARG A 137 4.96 -9.47 14.31
N LEU A 138 4.16 -8.85 15.16
CA LEU A 138 4.24 -7.40 15.35
C LEU A 138 5.49 -7.05 16.16
N PRO A 139 6.31 -6.08 15.71
CA PRO A 139 7.57 -5.75 16.37
C PRO A 139 7.35 -5.22 17.77
N GLU A 140 8.25 -5.57 18.69
CA GLU A 140 8.33 -4.99 20.02
C GLU A 140 8.97 -3.59 19.96
N LYS A 141 8.85 -2.86 21.07
CA LYS A 141 9.46 -1.53 21.17
C LYS A 141 10.98 -1.61 20.99
N GLY A 142 11.49 -0.99 19.93
CA GLY A 142 12.91 -0.98 19.57
C GLY A 142 13.29 -1.98 18.50
N GLU A 143 12.46 -2.94 18.15
CA GLU A 143 12.68 -3.81 16.99
C GLU A 143 12.39 -3.04 15.69
N ARG A 144 13.19 -3.28 14.65
CA ARG A 144 13.09 -2.56 13.36
C ARG A 144 13.17 -3.53 12.18
N TYR A 145 12.41 -4.62 12.22
CA TYR A 145 12.31 -5.53 11.08
C TYR A 145 11.06 -5.30 10.23
N VAL A 146 10.15 -4.39 10.61
CA VAL A 146 9.10 -3.88 9.75
C VAL A 146 9.33 -2.38 9.57
N LEU A 147 9.49 -1.94 8.32
CA LEU A 147 9.82 -0.57 7.96
C LEU A 147 8.69 0.06 7.15
N SER A 148 8.37 1.30 7.48
CA SER A 148 7.30 2.09 6.86
C SER A 148 7.89 3.32 6.19
N HIS A 149 7.33 3.73 5.06
CA HIS A 149 7.74 4.93 4.31
C HIS A 149 6.67 6.03 4.28
N GLU A 150 5.49 5.81 4.87
CA GLU A 150 4.38 6.77 4.85
C GLU A 150 3.90 7.09 6.27
N GLY A 151 3.46 8.32 6.48
CA GLY A 151 2.78 8.73 7.70
C GLY A 151 1.31 8.31 7.70
N THR A 152 0.73 8.12 8.88
CA THR A 152 -0.68 7.72 9.03
C THR A 152 -1.54 8.84 9.58
N LEU A 153 -2.83 8.84 9.21
CA LEU A 153 -3.83 9.80 9.67
C LEU A 153 -4.64 9.22 10.84
N ALA A 154 -5.03 10.08 11.78
CA ALA A 154 -5.72 9.65 13.00
C ALA A 154 -7.12 9.06 12.72
N ALA A 155 -7.90 9.68 11.84
CA ALA A 155 -9.28 9.25 11.59
C ALA A 155 -9.38 7.86 10.93
N PRO A 156 -8.63 7.52 9.86
CA PRO A 156 -8.62 6.16 9.32
C PRO A 156 -8.12 5.12 10.32
N LYS A 157 -7.13 5.45 11.16
CA LYS A 157 -6.67 4.53 12.21
C LYS A 157 -7.77 4.23 13.23
N ALA A 158 -8.48 5.24 13.71
CA ALA A 158 -9.56 5.07 14.67
C ALA A 158 -10.69 4.20 14.10
N ASP A 159 -11.04 4.40 12.83
CA ASP A 159 -12.03 3.59 12.11
C ASP A 159 -11.61 2.11 12.04
N ARG A 160 -10.41 1.86 11.54
CA ARG A 160 -9.90 0.48 11.41
C ARG A 160 -9.69 -0.21 12.76
N LEU A 161 -9.30 0.55 13.80
CA LEU A 161 -9.16 -0.01 15.16
C LEU A 161 -10.51 -0.50 15.71
N ARG A 162 -11.58 0.28 15.55
CA ARG A 162 -12.92 -0.14 15.96
C ARG A 162 -13.40 -1.37 15.21
N LEU A 163 -13.13 -1.47 13.90
CA LEU A 163 -13.48 -2.65 13.11
C LEU A 163 -12.71 -3.87 13.60
N LEU A 164 -11.39 -3.76 13.76
CA LEU A 164 -10.53 -4.84 14.23
C LEU A 164 -10.96 -5.34 15.63
N GLN A 165 -11.26 -4.42 16.54
CA GLN A 165 -11.71 -4.74 17.90
C GLN A 165 -13.07 -5.45 17.90
N ALA A 166 -14.01 -4.99 17.06
CA ALA A 166 -15.34 -5.59 16.97
C ALA A 166 -15.30 -6.98 16.31
N CYS A 167 -14.59 -7.13 15.21
CA CYS A 167 -14.51 -8.38 14.46
C CYS A 167 -13.50 -9.38 15.04
N GLN A 168 -12.52 -8.92 15.79
CA GLN A 168 -11.35 -9.72 16.22
C GLN A 168 -10.69 -10.47 15.05
N THR A 169 -10.65 -9.84 13.89
CA THR A 169 -10.22 -10.44 12.61
C THR A 169 -9.56 -9.39 11.75
N MET A 170 -8.41 -9.73 11.19
CA MET A 170 -7.77 -8.94 10.13
C MET A 170 -8.50 -9.21 8.81
N THR A 171 -9.30 -8.26 8.35
CA THR A 171 -10.22 -8.40 7.22
C THR A 171 -9.54 -8.23 5.86
N SER A 172 -8.39 -7.56 5.82
CA SER A 172 -7.58 -7.36 4.61
C SER A 172 -6.10 -7.36 4.96
N PRO A 173 -5.23 -7.86 4.05
CA PRO A 173 -3.80 -7.97 4.32
C PRO A 173 -3.09 -6.62 4.23
N ILE A 174 -1.97 -6.52 4.90
CA ILE A 174 -0.96 -5.48 4.67
C ILE A 174 -0.06 -5.98 3.55
N LEU A 175 0.10 -5.21 2.46
CA LEU A 175 1.07 -5.55 1.43
C LEU A 175 2.46 -5.20 1.94
N MET A 176 3.33 -6.20 2.03
CA MET A 176 4.72 -6.04 2.44
C MET A 176 5.67 -6.53 1.34
N ILE A 177 6.88 -5.99 1.34
CA ILE A 177 7.96 -6.36 0.42
C ILE A 177 9.08 -6.98 1.24
N ALA A 178 9.53 -8.17 0.86
CA ALA A 178 10.74 -8.79 1.36
C ALA A 178 11.89 -8.52 0.38
N GLU A 179 13.08 -8.24 0.91
CA GLU A 179 14.29 -8.26 0.09
C GLU A 179 14.59 -9.69 -0.33
N ASP A 180 14.86 -9.87 -1.61
CA ASP A 180 15.05 -11.18 -2.22
C ASP A 180 16.15 -11.11 -3.29
N SER A 181 17.34 -10.72 -2.88
CA SER A 181 18.48 -10.53 -3.78
C SER A 181 18.88 -11.81 -4.54
N GLY A 182 18.60 -12.97 -3.96
CA GLY A 182 18.83 -14.27 -4.57
C GLY A 182 17.62 -14.83 -5.34
N GLN A 183 16.51 -14.09 -5.42
CA GLN A 183 15.25 -14.53 -6.03
C GLN A 183 14.72 -15.88 -5.49
N GLN A 184 15.05 -16.20 -4.25
CA GLN A 184 14.63 -17.45 -3.61
C GLN A 184 13.13 -17.43 -3.32
N LEU A 185 12.63 -16.34 -2.74
CA LEU A 185 11.22 -16.15 -2.48
C LEU A 185 10.42 -16.13 -3.78
N ALA A 186 10.85 -15.35 -4.77
CA ALA A 186 10.20 -15.28 -6.08
C ALA A 186 10.14 -16.67 -6.74
N GLY A 187 11.24 -17.44 -6.69
CA GLY A 187 11.30 -18.82 -7.19
C GLY A 187 10.36 -19.79 -6.48
N LEU A 188 10.22 -19.68 -5.16
CA LEU A 188 9.28 -20.49 -4.38
C LEU A 188 7.83 -20.14 -4.69
N LEU A 189 7.51 -18.84 -4.76
CA LEU A 189 6.17 -18.35 -5.13
C LEU A 189 5.77 -18.77 -6.55
N GLY A 190 6.74 -18.97 -7.43
CA GLY A 190 6.53 -19.48 -8.79
C GLY A 190 6.14 -20.97 -8.87
N ARG A 191 6.34 -21.74 -7.78
CA ARG A 191 6.03 -23.18 -7.74
C ARG A 191 4.57 -23.45 -7.35
N THR A 192 3.63 -22.80 -8.06
CA THR A 192 2.21 -23.09 -7.91
C THR A 192 1.85 -24.28 -8.80
N HIS A 193 1.35 -25.36 -8.22
CA HIS A 193 0.95 -26.56 -8.92
C HIS A 193 -0.49 -26.91 -8.60
N GLY A 194 -1.17 -27.53 -9.57
CA GLY A 194 -2.55 -27.98 -9.44
C GLY A 194 -3.57 -26.84 -9.55
N GLU A 195 -4.81 -27.16 -9.31
CA GLU A 195 -5.91 -26.21 -9.35
C GLU A 195 -5.84 -25.25 -8.16
N PRO A 196 -6.14 -23.96 -8.36
CA PRO A 196 -6.25 -23.02 -7.26
C PRO A 196 -7.42 -23.38 -6.33
N ALA A 197 -7.22 -23.12 -5.04
CA ALA A 197 -8.28 -23.26 -4.03
C ALA A 197 -9.42 -22.25 -4.23
N ALA A 198 -9.10 -21.09 -4.78
CA ALA A 198 -10.07 -20.07 -5.18
C ALA A 198 -9.54 -19.23 -6.34
N THR A 199 -10.47 -18.71 -7.13
CA THR A 199 -10.22 -17.72 -8.20
C THR A 199 -11.16 -16.53 -8.00
N ALA A 200 -10.76 -15.37 -8.50
CA ALA A 200 -11.65 -14.20 -8.56
C ALA A 200 -11.16 -13.24 -9.64
N GLN A 201 -12.09 -12.57 -10.31
CA GLN A 201 -11.78 -11.40 -11.11
C GLN A 201 -12.38 -10.17 -10.41
N ASP A 202 -11.56 -9.15 -10.16
CA ASP A 202 -12.05 -7.92 -9.54
C ASP A 202 -12.59 -6.91 -10.58
N SER A 203 -13.09 -5.76 -10.09
CA SER A 203 -13.65 -4.71 -10.94
C SER A 203 -12.64 -4.06 -11.89
N ASP A 204 -11.35 -4.16 -11.59
CA ASP A 204 -10.27 -3.65 -12.45
C ASP A 204 -9.83 -4.69 -13.49
N GLY A 205 -10.48 -5.85 -13.53
CA GLY A 205 -10.17 -6.96 -14.45
C GLY A 205 -8.96 -7.79 -14.03
N VAL A 206 -8.45 -7.61 -12.82
CA VAL A 206 -7.33 -8.41 -12.28
C VAL A 206 -7.82 -9.81 -11.93
N MET A 207 -7.16 -10.83 -12.49
CA MET A 207 -7.44 -12.21 -12.16
C MET A 207 -6.60 -12.65 -10.96
N HIS A 208 -7.26 -13.04 -9.90
CA HIS A 208 -6.67 -13.57 -8.66
C HIS A 208 -6.77 -15.10 -8.64
N ARG A 209 -5.69 -15.80 -8.28
CA ARG A 209 -5.67 -17.24 -8.05
C ARG A 209 -4.98 -17.52 -6.73
N LEU A 210 -5.59 -18.35 -5.90
CA LEU A 210 -5.14 -18.64 -4.53
C LEU A 210 -4.83 -20.13 -4.37
N TRP A 211 -3.69 -20.46 -3.80
CA TRP A 211 -3.31 -21.84 -3.40
C TRP A 211 -2.98 -21.86 -1.91
N ALA A 212 -3.48 -22.84 -1.18
CA ALA A 212 -3.06 -23.15 0.19
C ALA A 212 -1.94 -24.18 0.16
N ARG A 213 -0.86 -23.93 0.90
CA ARG A 213 0.32 -24.79 0.98
C ARG A 213 0.60 -25.17 2.42
N GLN A 214 0.67 -26.47 2.71
CA GLN A 214 0.82 -27.04 4.07
C GLN A 214 2.06 -27.93 4.21
N GLU A 215 2.73 -28.23 3.12
CA GLU A 215 3.89 -29.13 3.12
C GLU A 215 5.04 -28.53 3.95
N ALA A 216 5.49 -29.29 4.95
CA ALA A 216 6.47 -28.83 5.94
C ALA A 216 7.74 -28.24 5.33
N ASP A 217 8.28 -28.89 4.28
CA ASP A 217 9.48 -28.43 3.56
C ASP A 217 9.22 -27.10 2.87
N TYR A 218 8.04 -26.91 2.26
CA TYR A 218 7.67 -25.66 1.61
C TYR A 218 7.48 -24.53 2.63
N LEU A 219 6.82 -24.81 3.76
CA LEU A 219 6.66 -23.84 4.84
C LEU A 219 8.03 -23.41 5.41
N GLY A 220 8.95 -24.36 5.59
CA GLY A 220 10.32 -24.10 6.00
C GLY A 220 11.07 -23.21 5.01
N ALA A 221 11.01 -23.55 3.71
CA ALA A 221 11.66 -22.80 2.65
C ALA A 221 11.14 -21.36 2.52
N ILE A 222 9.84 -21.11 2.65
CA ILE A 222 9.25 -19.76 2.65
C ILE A 222 9.77 -18.95 3.85
N ARG A 223 9.80 -19.54 5.05
CA ARG A 223 10.33 -18.86 6.24
C ARG A 223 11.80 -18.46 6.07
N GLU A 224 12.60 -19.37 5.52
CA GLU A 224 14.02 -19.13 5.25
C GLU A 224 14.21 -18.04 4.19
N ALA A 225 13.43 -18.09 3.11
CA ALA A 225 13.52 -17.11 2.00
C ALA A 225 13.11 -15.69 2.43
N VAL A 226 12.10 -15.55 3.29
CA VAL A 226 11.74 -14.23 3.89
C VAL A 226 12.77 -13.81 4.92
N GLY A 227 13.34 -14.77 5.67
CA GLY A 227 14.40 -14.55 6.64
C GLY A 227 13.97 -13.67 7.82
N PRO A 228 14.96 -13.06 8.51
CA PRO A 228 14.71 -12.21 9.69
C PRO A 228 14.26 -10.78 9.33
N GLY A 229 13.99 -10.48 8.06
CA GLY A 229 13.64 -9.14 7.58
C GLY A 229 14.83 -8.32 7.10
N PRO A 230 14.66 -7.02 6.79
CA PRO A 230 13.43 -6.25 7.04
C PRO A 230 12.32 -6.52 6.03
N LEU A 231 11.08 -6.39 6.49
CA LEU A 231 9.89 -6.29 5.65
C LEU A 231 9.52 -4.82 5.51
N PHE A 232 9.20 -4.40 4.28
CA PHE A 232 8.82 -3.02 3.99
C PHE A 232 7.31 -2.95 3.74
N ILE A 233 6.60 -2.11 4.46
CA ILE A 233 5.17 -1.90 4.21
C ILE A 233 5.03 -1.16 2.87
N ALA A 234 4.41 -1.80 1.89
CA ALA A 234 4.09 -1.23 0.60
C ALA A 234 2.70 -0.55 0.60
N ASP A 235 1.71 -1.21 1.24
CA ASP A 235 0.35 -0.69 1.40
C ASP A 235 -0.24 -1.16 2.72
N GLY A 236 -1.13 -0.36 3.31
CA GLY A 236 -1.79 -0.70 4.58
C GLY A 236 -1.08 -0.19 5.83
N HIS A 237 -0.38 0.94 5.75
CA HIS A 237 0.29 1.59 6.89
C HIS A 237 -0.67 1.82 8.07
N HIS A 238 -1.91 2.29 7.81
CA HIS A 238 -2.93 2.46 8.83
C HIS A 238 -3.32 1.12 9.48
N ARG A 239 -3.46 0.04 8.69
CA ARG A 239 -3.78 -1.31 9.19
C ARG A 239 -2.68 -1.86 10.08
N PHE A 240 -1.41 -1.62 9.72
CA PHE A 240 -0.27 -2.03 10.53
C PHE A 240 -0.24 -1.32 11.88
N GLU A 241 -0.32 0.01 11.91
CA GLU A 241 -0.32 0.78 13.16
C GLU A 241 -1.56 0.46 14.02
N THR A 242 -2.70 0.17 13.38
CA THR A 242 -3.91 -0.30 14.04
C THR A 242 -3.69 -1.64 14.71
N ALA A 243 -3.04 -2.61 14.04
CA ALA A 243 -2.72 -3.91 14.61
C ALA A 243 -1.80 -3.79 15.84
N VAL A 244 -0.76 -2.94 15.77
CA VAL A 244 0.12 -2.64 16.90
C VAL A 244 -0.68 -2.04 18.07
N THR A 245 -1.55 -1.08 17.80
CA THR A 245 -2.38 -0.43 18.83
C THR A 245 -3.36 -1.43 19.49
N CYS A 246 -3.97 -2.31 18.67
CA CYS A 246 -4.87 -3.37 19.13
C CYS A 246 -4.12 -4.36 20.02
N ARG A 247 -2.95 -4.87 19.58
CA ARG A 247 -2.09 -5.76 20.37
C ARG A 247 -1.78 -5.15 21.73
N ASP A 248 -1.32 -3.90 21.77
CA ASP A 248 -0.93 -3.25 23.01
C ASP A 248 -2.13 -3.07 23.96
N GLY A 249 -3.33 -2.86 23.39
CA GLY A 249 -4.59 -2.87 24.15
C GLY A 249 -4.92 -4.25 24.71
N MET A 250 -4.88 -5.29 23.88
CA MET A 250 -5.16 -6.67 24.26
C MET A 250 -4.20 -7.18 25.34
N ARG A 251 -2.91 -6.90 25.24
CA ARG A 251 -1.92 -7.27 26.26
C ARG A 251 -2.17 -6.61 27.62
N ARG A 252 -2.68 -5.39 27.64
CA ARG A 252 -3.07 -4.74 28.90
C ARG A 252 -4.30 -5.40 29.52
N MET A 253 -5.26 -5.83 28.71
CA MET A 253 -6.49 -6.49 29.18
C MET A 253 -6.25 -7.97 29.54
N LEU A 254 -5.35 -8.64 28.82
CA LEU A 254 -5.07 -10.07 28.92
C LEU A 254 -3.56 -10.31 29.14
N PRO A 255 -2.99 -9.91 30.28
CA PRO A 255 -1.54 -10.02 30.52
C PRO A 255 -1.01 -11.44 30.57
N GLN A 256 -1.90 -12.45 30.70
CA GLN A 256 -1.58 -13.87 30.71
C GLN A 256 -1.79 -14.56 29.34
N ALA A 257 -2.15 -13.81 28.29
CA ALA A 257 -2.30 -14.38 26.95
C ALA A 257 -0.99 -15.00 26.47
N ALA A 258 -1.08 -16.10 25.74
CA ALA A 258 0.08 -16.78 25.18
C ALA A 258 0.86 -15.88 24.21
N PRO A 259 2.18 -16.01 24.11
CA PRO A 259 2.98 -15.30 23.13
C PRO A 259 2.51 -15.52 21.69
N GLU A 260 1.95 -16.71 21.42
CA GLU A 260 1.40 -17.15 20.13
C GLU A 260 -0.04 -16.67 19.89
N ALA A 261 -0.63 -15.86 20.78
CA ALA A 261 -1.97 -15.29 20.58
C ALA A 261 -2.05 -14.49 19.28
N ALA A 262 -3.12 -14.71 18.51
CA ALA A 262 -3.27 -14.19 17.15
C ALA A 262 -3.17 -12.66 17.08
N PHE A 263 -3.59 -11.93 18.11
CA PHE A 263 -3.44 -10.48 18.18
C PHE A 263 -1.98 -9.99 18.20
N ASN A 264 -0.98 -10.85 18.43
CA ASN A 264 0.44 -10.53 18.36
C ASN A 264 0.97 -10.50 16.92
N TYR A 265 0.13 -10.77 15.94
CA TYR A 265 0.48 -10.88 14.54
C TYR A 265 -0.40 -9.98 13.68
N ALA A 266 0.11 -9.66 12.49
CA ALA A 266 -0.65 -8.99 11.44
C ALA A 266 -0.71 -9.86 10.19
N LEU A 267 -1.87 -9.90 9.54
CA LEU A 267 -2.02 -10.53 8.24
C LEU A 267 -1.29 -9.73 7.18
N ALA A 268 -0.34 -10.33 6.50
CA ALA A 268 0.39 -9.71 5.41
C ALA A 268 0.30 -10.52 4.12
N LEU A 269 0.33 -9.83 2.98
CA LEU A 269 0.68 -10.38 1.67
C LEU A 269 2.11 -9.93 1.37
N ILE A 270 3.06 -10.87 1.37
CA ILE A 270 4.47 -10.58 1.20
C ILE A 270 4.87 -10.89 -0.23
N ALA A 271 5.37 -9.87 -0.95
CA ALA A 271 5.91 -9.98 -2.29
C ALA A 271 7.45 -9.84 -2.28
N SER A 272 8.11 -10.40 -3.28
CA SER A 272 9.55 -10.22 -3.49
C SER A 272 9.85 -8.85 -4.08
N ALA A 273 10.87 -8.16 -3.57
CA ALA A 273 11.40 -6.94 -4.19
C ALA A 273 11.98 -7.16 -5.60
N GLY A 274 12.36 -8.39 -5.90
CA GLY A 274 12.86 -8.82 -7.21
C GLY A 274 11.78 -9.18 -8.23
N ASP A 275 10.49 -9.13 -7.85
CA ASP A 275 9.38 -9.41 -8.78
C ASP A 275 9.15 -8.21 -9.70
N GLU A 276 9.40 -8.40 -10.99
CA GLU A 276 9.20 -7.37 -12.02
C GLU A 276 7.73 -6.92 -12.13
N ALA A 277 6.78 -7.77 -11.71
CA ALA A 277 5.37 -7.44 -11.66
C ALA A 277 4.95 -6.66 -10.40
N LEU A 278 5.90 -6.33 -9.50
CA LEU A 278 5.66 -5.41 -8.40
C LEU A 278 5.65 -3.97 -8.92
N ARG A 279 4.48 -3.52 -9.38
CA ARG A 279 4.30 -2.22 -10.05
C ARG A 279 3.79 -1.15 -9.08
N ILE A 280 4.30 0.06 -9.28
CA ILE A 280 3.79 1.27 -8.62
C ILE A 280 3.24 2.16 -9.74
N LEU A 281 1.99 2.57 -9.63
CA LEU A 281 1.40 3.54 -10.55
C LEU A 281 1.80 4.97 -10.14
N PRO A 282 1.90 5.90 -11.09
CA PRO A 282 2.11 7.29 -10.77
C PRO A 282 0.92 7.81 -9.96
N THR A 283 1.19 8.75 -9.09
CA THR A 283 0.12 9.45 -8.37
C THR A 283 0.22 10.94 -8.72
N HIS A 284 -0.63 11.37 -9.63
CA HIS A 284 -0.70 12.75 -10.08
C HIS A 284 -1.39 13.64 -9.04
N ARG A 285 -1.05 14.93 -9.00
CA ARG A 285 -1.57 15.89 -8.05
C ARG A 285 -2.49 16.87 -8.74
N LEU A 286 -3.74 16.97 -8.28
CA LEU A 286 -4.69 17.98 -8.74
C LEU A 286 -4.95 18.99 -7.63
N ILE A 287 -4.91 20.27 -7.96
CA ILE A 287 -5.21 21.35 -7.04
C ILE A 287 -6.58 21.90 -7.39
N CYS A 288 -7.59 21.53 -6.61
CA CYS A 288 -8.99 21.86 -6.84
C CYS A 288 -9.40 23.04 -5.96
N GLY A 289 -10.20 23.95 -6.54
CA GLY A 289 -10.58 25.21 -5.88
C GLY A 289 -9.51 26.30 -5.93
N LEU A 290 -8.53 26.16 -6.82
CA LEU A 290 -7.52 27.17 -7.11
C LEU A 290 -8.12 28.19 -8.09
N GLY A 291 -8.50 29.36 -7.61
CA GLY A 291 -9.03 30.43 -8.47
C GLY A 291 -8.00 30.98 -9.46
N LYS A 292 -8.43 31.82 -10.41
CA LYS A 292 -7.56 32.39 -11.48
C LYS A 292 -6.27 33.02 -10.95
N ALA A 293 -6.34 33.74 -9.83
CA ALA A 293 -5.15 34.34 -9.20
C ALA A 293 -4.17 33.29 -8.66
N GLY A 294 -4.69 32.18 -8.11
CA GLY A 294 -3.87 31.07 -7.65
C GLY A 294 -3.20 30.33 -8.82
N VAL A 295 -3.91 30.13 -9.93
CA VAL A 295 -3.33 29.55 -11.16
C VAL A 295 -2.19 30.43 -11.69
N ALA A 296 -2.38 31.76 -11.73
CA ALA A 296 -1.34 32.69 -12.16
C ALA A 296 -0.10 32.63 -11.26
N ARG A 297 -0.28 32.60 -9.93
CA ARG A 297 0.82 32.43 -8.97
C ARG A 297 1.55 31.09 -9.15
N MET A 298 0.82 30.00 -9.38
CA MET A 298 1.41 28.69 -9.62
C MET A 298 2.29 28.71 -10.88
N LYS A 299 1.82 29.34 -11.97
CA LYS A 299 2.61 29.52 -13.19
C LYS A 299 3.87 30.37 -12.97
N GLU A 300 3.76 31.45 -12.19
CA GLU A 300 4.89 32.30 -11.85
C GLU A 300 5.94 31.51 -11.03
N ALA A 301 5.51 30.83 -9.98
CA ALA A 301 6.40 30.02 -9.13
C ALA A 301 7.06 28.89 -9.93
N MET A 302 6.33 28.24 -10.83
CA MET A 302 6.82 27.21 -11.72
C MET A 302 7.99 27.73 -12.58
N ARG A 303 7.82 28.90 -13.23
CA ARG A 303 8.88 29.51 -14.05
C ARG A 303 10.07 30.06 -13.24
N ALA A 304 9.85 30.40 -11.97
CA ALA A 304 10.90 30.87 -11.08
C ALA A 304 11.79 29.77 -10.52
N ARG A 305 11.29 28.53 -10.45
CA ARG A 305 11.97 27.40 -9.79
C ARG A 305 12.43 26.31 -10.75
N PHE A 306 11.80 26.20 -11.92
CA PHE A 306 12.06 25.14 -12.89
C PHE A 306 12.40 25.74 -14.26
N GLU A 307 13.21 25.05 -15.02
CA GLU A 307 13.27 25.25 -16.46
C GLU A 307 11.96 24.72 -17.05
N VAL A 308 11.19 25.62 -17.71
CA VAL A 308 9.84 25.32 -18.21
C VAL A 308 9.83 25.29 -19.71
N GLU A 309 9.51 24.13 -20.28
CA GLU A 309 9.26 23.95 -21.71
C GLU A 309 7.74 23.87 -21.92
N GLU A 310 7.21 24.74 -22.80
CA GLU A 310 5.79 24.75 -23.19
C GLU A 310 5.60 23.96 -24.48
N ARG A 311 4.70 22.95 -24.46
CA ARG A 311 4.34 22.14 -25.63
C ARG A 311 2.86 22.26 -25.97
N PRO A 312 2.45 22.06 -27.23
CA PRO A 312 1.05 21.85 -27.56
C PRO A 312 0.49 20.65 -26.74
N LEU A 313 -0.76 20.74 -26.30
CA LEU A 313 -1.38 19.65 -25.53
C LEU A 313 -1.42 18.32 -26.32
N ALA A 314 -1.51 18.40 -27.66
CA ALA A 314 -1.48 17.21 -28.52
C ALA A 314 -0.19 16.38 -28.37
N ASP A 315 0.90 16.99 -27.95
CA ASP A 315 2.22 16.36 -27.81
C ASP A 315 2.45 15.82 -26.38
N ALA A 316 1.48 15.96 -25.49
CA ALA A 316 1.60 15.54 -24.08
C ALA A 316 2.00 14.07 -23.93
N GLY A 317 1.41 13.18 -24.73
CA GLY A 317 1.69 11.74 -24.71
C GLY A 317 3.13 11.36 -25.15
N GLU A 318 3.87 12.27 -25.75
CA GLU A 318 5.26 12.08 -26.16
C GLU A 318 6.27 12.47 -25.06
N VAL A 319 5.78 13.08 -23.97
CA VAL A 319 6.64 13.56 -22.88
C VAL A 319 7.05 12.42 -21.97
N GLN A 320 8.34 12.14 -21.92
CA GLN A 320 8.90 11.21 -20.96
C GLN A 320 9.15 11.92 -19.61
N LEU A 321 8.35 11.58 -18.59
CA LEU A 321 8.52 12.09 -17.22
C LEU A 321 9.62 11.34 -16.46
N SER A 322 10.76 11.11 -17.11
CA SER A 322 11.93 10.48 -16.48
C SER A 322 13.21 11.10 -17.01
N SER A 323 14.20 11.24 -16.15
CA SER A 323 15.55 11.63 -16.55
C SER A 323 16.50 10.45 -16.37
N PRO A 324 17.39 10.17 -17.33
CA PRO A 324 18.46 9.21 -17.15
C PRO A 324 19.56 9.74 -16.20
N GLU A 325 19.60 11.06 -15.96
CA GLU A 325 20.62 11.69 -15.14
C GLU A 325 20.21 11.71 -13.67
N PRO A 326 21.02 11.16 -12.74
CA PRO A 326 20.77 11.26 -11.31
C PRO A 326 20.65 12.73 -10.86
N GLY A 327 19.73 13.02 -9.94
CA GLY A 327 19.52 14.37 -9.41
C GLY A 327 18.78 15.33 -10.34
N ARG A 328 18.35 14.87 -11.53
CA ARG A 328 17.48 15.64 -12.41
C ARG A 328 16.04 15.13 -12.37
N HIS A 329 15.10 16.04 -12.26
CA HIS A 329 13.67 15.75 -12.17
C HIS A 329 12.94 16.29 -13.38
N VAL A 330 12.03 15.51 -13.94
CA VAL A 330 11.17 15.89 -15.06
C VAL A 330 9.72 15.66 -14.63
N LEU A 331 8.96 16.74 -14.55
CA LEU A 331 7.57 16.73 -14.13
C LEU A 331 6.70 17.30 -15.26
N GLY A 332 5.44 16.86 -15.33
CA GLY A 332 4.45 17.45 -16.22
C GLY A 332 3.51 18.37 -15.46
N ALA A 333 2.90 19.34 -16.18
CA ALA A 333 1.85 20.16 -15.61
C ALA A 333 0.83 20.59 -16.67
N TYR A 334 -0.44 20.78 -16.23
CA TYR A 334 -1.55 21.25 -17.06
C TYR A 334 -2.50 22.14 -16.26
N CYS A 335 -3.05 23.18 -16.90
CA CYS A 335 -3.93 24.14 -16.25
C CYS A 335 -5.09 24.66 -17.13
N GLY A 336 -5.48 23.90 -18.16
CA GLY A 336 -6.65 24.21 -18.99
C GLY A 336 -6.43 25.25 -20.07
N ASP A 337 -5.18 25.54 -20.47
CA ASP A 337 -4.83 26.56 -21.47
C ASP A 337 -4.31 25.98 -22.79
N ALA A 338 -4.69 24.71 -23.08
CA ALA A 338 -4.28 23.96 -24.26
C ALA A 338 -2.75 23.77 -24.41
N ARG A 339 -1.99 23.94 -23.32
CA ARG A 339 -0.54 23.75 -23.28
C ARG A 339 -0.20 22.71 -22.21
N TYR A 340 0.75 21.84 -22.55
CA TYR A 340 1.41 20.95 -21.61
C TYR A 340 2.74 21.57 -21.20
N TYR A 341 3.01 21.65 -19.92
CA TYR A 341 4.24 22.20 -19.37
C TYR A 341 5.15 21.08 -18.91
N VAL A 342 6.38 21.05 -19.43
CA VAL A 342 7.44 20.15 -18.95
C VAL A 342 8.34 20.95 -18.02
N LEU A 343 8.43 20.53 -16.77
CA LEU A 343 9.22 21.16 -15.72
C LEU A 343 10.49 20.34 -15.51
N ARG A 344 11.65 20.99 -15.66
CA ARG A 344 12.95 20.36 -15.41
C ARG A 344 13.59 21.02 -14.21
N ALA A 345 14.01 20.20 -13.25
CA ALA A 345 14.78 20.64 -12.09
C ALA A 345 16.18 20.03 -12.14
N GLY A 346 17.18 20.87 -11.86
CA GLY A 346 18.57 20.45 -11.77
C GLY A 346 19.01 20.16 -10.33
N GLU A 347 20.31 19.97 -10.16
CA GLU A 347 20.94 19.65 -8.88
C GLU A 347 20.77 20.73 -7.81
N GLU A 348 20.41 21.96 -8.20
CA GLU A 348 20.14 23.04 -7.25
C GLU A 348 18.95 22.81 -6.33
N LEU A 349 17.95 22.00 -6.80
CA LEU A 349 16.78 21.61 -5.98
C LEU A 349 17.02 20.32 -5.20
N THR A 350 17.99 19.49 -5.61
CA THR A 350 18.39 18.26 -4.92
C THR A 350 19.91 18.13 -4.90
N PRO A 351 20.58 18.86 -4.00
CA PRO A 351 22.04 18.87 -3.96
C PRO A 351 22.59 17.46 -3.63
N ALA A 352 23.83 17.22 -4.06
CA ALA A 352 24.53 15.98 -3.78
C ALA A 352 24.55 15.68 -2.27
N GLY A 353 24.12 14.47 -1.89
CA GLY A 353 23.99 14.08 -0.48
C GLY A 353 22.64 14.40 0.15
N ALA A 354 21.65 14.88 -0.64
CA ALA A 354 20.27 14.99 -0.17
C ALA A 354 19.76 13.64 0.37
N SER A 355 18.81 13.69 1.32
CA SER A 355 18.19 12.48 1.86
C SER A 355 17.41 11.74 0.78
N ALA A 356 17.17 10.43 0.99
CA ALA A 356 16.42 9.61 0.05
C ALA A 356 15.03 10.22 -0.24
N VAL A 357 14.37 10.79 0.76
CA VAL A 357 13.05 11.41 0.58
C VAL A 357 13.16 12.74 -0.18
N ALA A 358 14.15 13.57 0.08
CA ALA A 358 14.33 14.86 -0.61
C ALA A 358 14.67 14.68 -2.11
N SER A 359 15.19 13.52 -2.49
CA SER A 359 15.54 13.18 -3.87
C SER A 359 14.36 12.61 -4.69
N LEU A 360 13.16 12.58 -4.14
CA LEU A 360 11.97 12.10 -4.86
C LEU A 360 11.34 13.23 -5.68
N ASP A 361 10.88 12.94 -6.90
CA ASP A 361 10.15 13.88 -7.73
C ASP A 361 8.97 14.52 -6.99
N VAL A 362 8.27 13.71 -6.20
CA VAL A 362 7.13 14.17 -5.40
C VAL A 362 7.54 15.17 -4.33
N SER A 363 8.68 14.95 -3.67
CA SER A 363 9.20 15.88 -2.64
C SER A 363 9.67 17.18 -3.30
N VAL A 364 10.39 17.08 -4.41
CA VAL A 364 10.80 18.25 -5.19
C VAL A 364 9.60 19.09 -5.62
N LEU A 365 8.52 18.45 -6.11
CA LEU A 365 7.28 19.14 -6.49
C LEU A 365 6.61 19.84 -5.29
N HIS A 366 6.49 19.15 -4.16
CA HIS A 366 5.85 19.69 -2.96
C HIS A 366 6.70 20.81 -2.34
N ASP A 367 7.96 20.52 -2.01
CA ASP A 367 8.82 21.42 -1.22
C ASP A 367 9.16 22.71 -2.00
N HIS A 368 9.30 22.63 -3.31
CA HIS A 368 9.75 23.76 -4.13
C HIS A 368 8.65 24.46 -4.92
N LEU A 369 7.45 23.85 -5.03
CA LEU A 369 6.38 24.45 -5.83
C LEU A 369 5.03 24.45 -5.12
N ILE A 370 4.45 23.28 -4.81
CA ILE A 370 3.06 23.21 -4.33
C ILE A 370 2.93 23.90 -2.97
N ASP A 371 3.65 23.42 -1.97
CA ASP A 371 3.48 23.86 -0.58
C ASP A 371 3.84 25.34 -0.38
N PRO A 372 4.93 25.88 -0.97
CA PRO A 372 5.21 27.31 -0.90
C PRO A 372 4.11 28.18 -1.52
N VAL A 373 3.52 27.77 -2.67
CA VAL A 373 2.42 28.53 -3.28
C VAL A 373 1.15 28.46 -2.45
N LEU A 374 0.77 27.24 -2.00
CA LEU A 374 -0.44 27.06 -1.18
C LEU A 374 -0.37 27.86 0.12
N ALA A 375 0.80 27.93 0.76
CA ALA A 375 1.01 28.71 1.98
C ALA A 375 0.71 30.21 1.82
N THR A 376 0.78 30.75 0.60
CA THR A 376 0.46 32.18 0.31
C THR A 376 -1.02 32.45 0.09
N LEU A 377 -1.86 31.41 0.01
CA LEU A 377 -3.27 31.55 -0.33
C LEU A 377 -4.12 31.71 0.94
N HIS A 378 -5.05 32.66 0.93
CA HIS A 378 -5.98 32.88 2.05
C HIS A 378 -6.95 31.71 2.27
N ARG A 379 -7.33 31.03 1.18
CA ARG A 379 -8.19 29.84 1.21
C ARG A 379 -7.37 28.65 0.72
N GLN A 380 -7.32 27.60 1.54
CA GLN A 380 -6.59 26.39 1.17
C GLN A 380 -7.36 25.60 0.09
N PRO A 381 -6.78 25.40 -1.08
CA PRO A 381 -7.33 24.52 -2.10
C PRO A 381 -7.29 23.06 -1.62
N LYS A 382 -8.13 22.24 -2.21
CA LYS A 382 -8.11 20.79 -1.97
C LYS A 382 -7.08 20.13 -2.88
N LEU A 383 -6.13 19.40 -2.29
CA LEU A 383 -5.24 18.52 -3.03
C LEU A 383 -5.93 17.17 -3.25
N THR A 384 -6.01 16.72 -4.51
CA THR A 384 -6.61 15.45 -4.91
C THR A 384 -5.60 14.62 -5.68
N TYR A 385 -5.75 13.31 -5.67
CA TYR A 385 -4.79 12.35 -6.22
C TYR A 385 -5.47 11.42 -7.21
N VAL A 386 -4.86 11.21 -8.36
CA VAL A 386 -5.31 10.26 -9.39
C VAL A 386 -4.12 9.54 -10.00
N THR A 387 -4.33 8.35 -10.54
CA THR A 387 -3.29 7.55 -11.20
C THR A 387 -3.33 7.68 -12.72
N ASP A 388 -4.40 8.22 -13.28
CA ASP A 388 -4.64 8.36 -14.71
C ASP A 388 -4.48 9.83 -15.13
N GLU A 389 -3.58 10.08 -16.08
CA GLU A 389 -3.26 11.41 -16.59
C GLU A 389 -4.43 12.03 -17.36
N SER A 390 -5.15 11.22 -18.15
CA SER A 390 -6.32 11.67 -18.93
C SER A 390 -7.46 12.10 -17.99
N GLN A 391 -7.67 11.38 -16.92
CA GLN A 391 -8.64 11.75 -15.88
C GLN A 391 -8.26 13.07 -15.19
N ALA A 392 -6.96 13.25 -14.93
CA ALA A 392 -6.46 14.49 -14.34
C ALA A 392 -6.68 15.70 -15.26
N MET A 393 -6.36 15.58 -16.55
CA MET A 393 -6.58 16.62 -17.55
C MET A 393 -8.06 16.95 -17.68
N ALA A 394 -8.92 15.93 -17.79
CA ALA A 394 -10.36 16.12 -17.90
C ALA A 394 -10.97 16.86 -16.70
N ALA A 395 -10.46 16.64 -15.48
CA ALA A 395 -10.91 17.36 -14.28
C ALA A 395 -10.54 18.87 -14.34
N VAL A 396 -9.39 19.19 -14.92
CA VAL A 396 -8.99 20.59 -15.17
C VAL A 396 -9.84 21.23 -16.25
N ASP A 397 -10.10 20.52 -17.37
CA ASP A 397 -10.92 21.02 -18.48
C ASP A 397 -12.36 21.29 -18.05
N ARG A 398 -12.92 20.48 -17.16
CA ARG A 398 -14.24 20.70 -16.56
C ARG A 398 -14.28 21.83 -15.52
N GLY A 399 -13.11 22.42 -15.19
CA GLY A 399 -13.00 23.48 -14.18
C GLY A 399 -13.16 22.99 -12.73
N GLU A 400 -13.16 21.69 -12.49
CA GLU A 400 -13.20 21.09 -11.14
C GLU A 400 -11.91 21.37 -10.38
N CYS A 401 -10.77 21.35 -11.10
CA CYS A 401 -9.45 21.67 -10.58
C CYS A 401 -8.78 22.76 -11.43
N GLY A 402 -7.94 23.58 -10.80
CA GLY A 402 -7.24 24.66 -11.48
C GLY A 402 -5.88 24.27 -12.04
N PHE A 403 -5.31 23.15 -11.54
CA PHE A 403 -3.99 22.67 -11.93
C PHE A 403 -3.87 21.16 -11.74
N ALA A 404 -3.16 20.50 -12.65
CA ALA A 404 -2.73 19.12 -12.54
C ALA A 404 -1.20 19.04 -12.70
N PHE A 405 -0.53 18.27 -11.84
CA PHE A 405 0.88 17.95 -11.96
C PHE A 405 1.04 16.45 -12.18
N PHE A 406 1.89 16.10 -13.14
CA PHE A 406 2.15 14.74 -13.57
C PHE A 406 3.54 14.30 -13.12
N LEU A 407 3.60 13.11 -12.55
CA LEU A 407 4.79 12.51 -11.99
C LEU A 407 5.03 11.14 -12.62
N ARG A 408 6.28 10.73 -12.75
CA ARG A 408 6.58 9.32 -13.02
C ARG A 408 6.21 8.44 -11.80
N PRO A 409 6.04 7.14 -12.00
CA PRO A 409 5.93 6.20 -10.88
C PRO A 409 7.17 6.26 -9.98
N THR A 410 6.97 6.28 -8.66
CA THR A 410 8.06 6.08 -7.71
C THR A 410 8.62 4.67 -7.87
N ARG A 411 9.94 4.50 -7.89
CA ARG A 411 10.57 3.19 -8.03
C ARG A 411 10.53 2.43 -6.71
N VAL A 412 10.43 1.10 -6.77
CA VAL A 412 10.48 0.24 -5.57
C VAL A 412 11.75 0.52 -4.77
N SER A 413 12.92 0.66 -5.43
CA SER A 413 14.19 0.97 -4.78
C SER A 413 14.19 2.31 -4.01
N GLU A 414 13.47 3.34 -4.52
CA GLU A 414 13.31 4.62 -3.84
C GLU A 414 12.45 4.47 -2.57
N VAL A 415 11.37 3.70 -2.64
CA VAL A 415 10.53 3.37 -1.47
C VAL A 415 11.33 2.66 -0.38
N LEU A 416 12.10 1.64 -0.77
CA LEU A 416 12.95 0.88 0.17
C LEU A 416 14.03 1.78 0.80
N ALA A 417 14.64 2.67 0.02
CA ALA A 417 15.68 3.59 0.51
C ALA A 417 15.11 4.57 1.56
N VAL A 418 13.95 5.17 1.30
CA VAL A 418 13.28 6.07 2.26
C VAL A 418 12.89 5.33 3.55
N ALA A 419 12.29 4.14 3.42
CA ALA A 419 11.90 3.35 4.58
C ALA A 419 13.10 2.92 5.45
N ARG A 420 14.25 2.57 4.83
CA ARG A 420 15.49 2.25 5.55
C ARG A 420 16.05 3.45 6.30
N ALA A 421 16.02 4.62 5.69
CA ALA A 421 16.44 5.85 6.34
C ALA A 421 15.56 6.21 7.55
N GLY A 422 14.35 5.64 7.64
CA GLY A 422 13.35 5.99 8.64
C GLY A 422 12.61 7.28 8.32
N ASP A 423 12.75 7.76 7.10
CA ASP A 423 12.09 8.94 6.58
C ASP A 423 10.63 8.65 6.17
N ARG A 424 9.86 9.70 5.92
CA ARG A 424 8.47 9.62 5.47
C ARG A 424 8.30 10.39 4.17
N MET A 425 7.70 9.73 3.18
CA MET A 425 7.28 10.37 1.93
C MET A 425 6.10 11.32 2.16
N PRO A 426 5.92 12.34 1.32
CA PRO A 426 4.65 13.04 1.22
C PRO A 426 3.48 12.06 1.06
N GLY A 427 2.30 12.39 1.59
CA GLY A 427 1.14 11.50 1.51
C GLY A 427 0.78 11.13 0.06
N LYS A 428 0.34 9.90 -0.15
CA LYS A 428 -0.03 9.39 -1.47
C LYS A 428 1.10 9.46 -2.51
N SER A 429 2.33 9.14 -2.10
CA SER A 429 3.49 9.08 -2.99
C SER A 429 3.63 7.76 -3.75
N THR A 430 2.93 6.73 -3.31
CA THR A 430 2.97 5.40 -3.90
C THR A 430 1.54 4.86 -4.10
N TYR A 431 1.33 4.16 -5.20
CA TYR A 431 0.12 3.37 -5.45
C TYR A 431 0.55 2.01 -6.00
N PHE A 432 0.78 1.06 -5.08
CA PHE A 432 1.10 -0.31 -5.48
C PHE A 432 -0.09 -0.96 -6.16
N TYR A 433 0.14 -1.51 -7.34
CA TYR A 433 -0.88 -2.11 -8.18
C TYR A 433 -0.48 -3.55 -8.59
N PRO A 434 -1.47 -4.47 -8.68
CA PRO A 434 -2.85 -4.31 -8.22
C PRO A 434 -2.95 -4.29 -6.69
N LYS A 435 -4.09 -3.80 -6.17
CA LYS A 435 -4.35 -3.88 -4.73
C LYS A 435 -4.56 -5.32 -4.29
N ALA A 436 -4.24 -5.61 -3.03
CA ALA A 436 -4.56 -6.90 -2.43
C ALA A 436 -6.03 -6.91 -2.01
N PRO A 437 -6.87 -7.82 -2.52
CA PRO A 437 -8.29 -7.81 -2.21
C PRO A 437 -8.56 -8.26 -0.77
N ALA A 438 -9.63 -7.72 -0.19
CA ALA A 438 -10.21 -8.18 1.06
C ALA A 438 -11.12 -9.40 0.82
N GLY A 439 -11.16 -10.33 1.77
CA GLY A 439 -12.07 -11.48 1.74
C GLY A 439 -11.53 -12.72 1.03
N LEU A 440 -10.37 -12.70 0.37
CA LEU A 440 -9.76 -13.93 -0.17
C LEU A 440 -9.27 -14.86 0.95
N VAL A 441 -8.47 -14.32 1.86
CA VAL A 441 -8.03 -14.98 3.08
C VAL A 441 -7.99 -13.91 4.17
N ILE A 442 -8.58 -14.21 5.31
CA ILE A 442 -8.58 -13.36 6.49
C ILE A 442 -8.02 -14.14 7.68
N SER A 443 -7.55 -13.46 8.69
CA SER A 443 -6.95 -14.11 9.84
C SER A 443 -7.61 -13.69 11.14
N ASP A 444 -7.63 -14.60 12.09
CA ASP A 444 -7.95 -14.31 13.48
C ASP A 444 -7.00 -13.26 14.06
N ALA A 445 -7.50 -12.44 14.97
CA ALA A 445 -6.75 -11.47 15.76
C ALA A 445 -7.23 -11.45 17.21
N SER A 446 -7.77 -12.59 17.67
CA SER A 446 -8.24 -12.83 19.04
C SER A 446 -7.10 -13.21 19.99
N ALA A 447 -7.46 -13.64 21.20
CA ALA A 447 -6.52 -14.18 22.16
C ALA A 447 -6.16 -15.67 21.92
N GLU A 448 -6.81 -16.33 20.96
CA GLU A 448 -6.52 -17.72 20.61
C GLU A 448 -5.13 -17.82 19.92
N PRO A 449 -4.39 -18.91 20.14
CA PRO A 449 -3.14 -19.16 19.42
C PRO A 449 -3.31 -19.29 17.90
N ILE A 450 -2.29 -18.92 17.14
CA ILE A 450 -2.25 -19.04 15.67
C ILE A 450 -2.09 -20.48 15.19
#